data_8209d711508b9f17ef6f80c87ee090ed
#
_entry.id   8209d711508b9f17ef6f80c87ee090ed
#
_cell.length_a   1.000
_cell.length_b   1.000
_cell.length_c   1.000
_cell.angle_alpha   90.00
_cell.angle_beta   90.00
_cell.angle_gamma   90.00
#
_symmetry.space_group_name_H-M   'P 1'
#
loop_
_entity.id
_entity.type
_entity.pdbx_description
1 polymer ?
#
loop_
_entity_poly.entity_id
_entity_poly.type
_entity_poly.pdbx_seq_one_letter_code
_entity_poly.pdbx_strand_id
1 'polypeptide(L)'
;MCRLLAYLGSPTSLEHLLYKPEHSLIVQSYQPREMSSGVVNADGFGVGWYHSQEDTKPFTYKNTLPIWNDINLPSLSRYVESKCVLAYVRSATPGQALDFANCQPFNDQQLLFIHNGRIENFRQTLHRKIRSTLTEDFYEKINGSTDSEHIFALLLSQIQINKHRPLKYALRTTLLTLLEMAKRYQVEASANVVFSDGHRLIASRFTTTSPAPSLYWIRDDLTFPKSVIIASEPLFAGNWTACPENSIINVEEDCDIQVEKI
;
A
#
# COMPACT_ATOMS: atom_id res chain seq x y z
N MET A 1 6.35 -11.86 -3.77
CA MET A 1 5.64 -10.55 -3.83
C MET A 1 4.85 -10.33 -2.56
N CYS A 2 4.78 -9.09 -2.11
CA CYS A 2 4.06 -8.69 -0.89
C CYS A 2 2.54 -8.77 -1.03
N ARG A 3 1.80 -8.60 0.08
CA ARG A 3 0.34 -8.48 0.09
C ARG A 3 -0.05 -7.21 0.86
N LEU A 4 -1.10 -6.57 0.41
CA LEU A 4 -1.63 -5.35 1.02
C LEU A 4 -3.14 -5.44 1.24
N LEU A 5 -3.60 -4.65 2.21
CA LEU A 5 -5.00 -4.45 2.56
C LEU A 5 -5.18 -2.98 2.93
N ALA A 6 -6.22 -2.35 2.41
CA ALA A 6 -6.68 -1.04 2.84
C ALA A 6 -8.19 -1.06 3.07
N TYR A 7 -8.63 -0.37 4.09
CA TYR A 7 -10.02 -0.25 4.52
C TYR A 7 -10.39 1.21 4.72
N LEU A 8 -11.56 1.59 4.25
CA LEU A 8 -12.20 2.87 4.55
C LEU A 8 -13.70 2.64 4.76
N GLY A 9 -14.27 3.17 5.84
CA GLY A 9 -15.71 3.06 6.08
C GLY A 9 -16.13 3.22 7.53
N SER A 10 -17.18 2.52 7.94
CA SER A 10 -17.63 2.51 9.34
C SER A 10 -16.54 2.01 10.26
N PRO A 11 -16.42 2.53 11.51
CA PRO A 11 -15.41 2.04 12.46
C PRO A 11 -15.48 0.52 12.61
N THR A 12 -14.33 -0.14 12.49
CA THR A 12 -14.20 -1.59 12.67
C THR A 12 -12.93 -1.93 13.42
N SER A 13 -12.92 -3.06 14.13
CA SER A 13 -11.72 -3.51 14.83
C SER A 13 -10.67 -4.07 13.86
N LEU A 14 -9.39 -3.92 14.18
CA LEU A 14 -8.34 -4.57 13.41
C LEU A 14 -8.49 -6.10 13.41
N GLU A 15 -9.03 -6.68 14.48
CA GLU A 15 -9.32 -8.13 14.54
C GLU A 15 -10.28 -8.54 13.43
N HIS A 16 -11.33 -7.75 13.19
CA HIS A 16 -12.30 -8.05 12.15
C HIS A 16 -11.69 -7.99 10.74
N LEU A 17 -10.71 -7.11 10.51
CA LEU A 17 -10.02 -6.99 9.21
C LEU A 17 -8.90 -8.04 9.02
N LEU A 18 -8.11 -8.29 10.07
CA LEU A 18 -6.86 -9.04 9.94
C LEU A 18 -6.98 -10.52 10.29
N TYR A 19 -7.96 -10.92 11.12
CA TYR A 19 -8.07 -12.28 11.65
C TYR A 19 -9.35 -13.00 11.24
N LYS A 20 -10.50 -12.32 11.21
CA LYS A 20 -11.81 -12.96 10.98
C LYS A 20 -12.04 -13.43 9.54
N PRO A 21 -11.59 -12.73 8.48
CA PRO A 21 -11.81 -13.20 7.12
C PRO A 21 -11.13 -14.56 6.88
N GLU A 22 -11.80 -15.45 6.14
CA GLU A 22 -11.29 -16.79 5.82
C GLU A 22 -9.90 -16.74 5.13
N HIS A 23 -9.72 -15.77 4.24
CA HIS A 23 -8.46 -15.54 3.53
C HIS A 23 -7.88 -14.18 3.91
N SER A 24 -7.79 -13.92 5.21
CA SER A 24 -7.27 -12.66 5.77
C SER A 24 -5.84 -12.39 5.33
N LEU A 25 -5.37 -11.14 5.54
CA LEU A 25 -3.98 -10.77 5.22
C LEU A 25 -2.96 -11.68 5.94
N ILE A 26 -3.29 -12.15 7.16
CA ILE A 26 -2.47 -13.11 7.90
C ILE A 26 -2.42 -14.44 7.16
N VAL A 27 -3.56 -14.96 6.69
CA VAL A 27 -3.59 -16.20 5.88
C VAL A 27 -2.85 -16.01 4.56
N GLN A 28 -3.06 -14.90 3.87
CA GLN A 28 -2.35 -14.58 2.62
C GLN A 28 -0.83 -14.50 2.82
N SER A 29 -0.34 -14.22 4.03
CA SER A 29 1.09 -14.12 4.28
C SER A 29 1.82 -15.46 4.19
N TYR A 30 1.16 -16.58 4.49
CA TYR A 30 1.75 -17.94 4.40
C TYR A 30 1.05 -18.85 3.39
N GLN A 31 -0.16 -18.50 2.93
CA GLN A 31 -0.92 -19.27 1.94
C GLN A 31 -1.58 -18.34 0.90
N PRO A 32 -0.79 -17.56 0.16
CA PRO A 32 -1.32 -16.72 -0.92
C PRO A 32 -1.86 -17.57 -2.06
N ARG A 33 -2.89 -17.08 -2.75
CA ARG A 33 -3.53 -17.75 -3.90
C ARG A 33 -3.03 -17.18 -5.24
N GLU A 34 -2.65 -15.91 -5.27
CA GLU A 34 -2.32 -15.18 -6.50
C GLU A 34 -0.90 -14.57 -6.49
N MET A 35 0.02 -15.19 -5.76
CA MET A 35 1.39 -14.72 -5.71
C MET A 35 2.20 -15.23 -6.91
N SER A 36 2.71 -14.33 -7.74
CA SER A 36 3.48 -14.67 -8.94
C SER A 36 4.96 -14.97 -8.66
N SER A 37 5.48 -14.64 -7.47
CA SER A 37 6.86 -14.92 -7.08
C SER A 37 7.00 -15.00 -5.56
N GLY A 38 7.83 -15.93 -5.07
CA GLY A 38 7.96 -16.27 -3.65
C GLY A 38 6.92 -17.27 -3.20
N VAL A 39 6.99 -17.71 -1.93
CA VAL A 39 6.09 -18.70 -1.34
C VAL A 39 5.36 -18.12 -0.14
N VAL A 40 6.03 -17.28 0.63
CA VAL A 40 5.50 -16.67 1.86
C VAL A 40 5.93 -15.21 2.00
N ASN A 41 5.20 -14.46 2.82
CA ASN A 41 5.50 -13.09 3.19
C ASN A 41 5.94 -13.05 4.66
N ALA A 42 7.20 -13.44 4.92
CA ALA A 42 7.75 -13.65 6.26
C ALA A 42 8.78 -12.58 6.69
N ASP A 43 9.00 -11.55 5.88
CA ASP A 43 10.11 -10.60 6.03
C ASP A 43 9.67 -9.27 6.66
N GLY A 44 8.64 -9.34 7.51
CA GLY A 44 8.07 -8.21 8.22
C GLY A 44 6.63 -7.90 7.81
N PHE A 45 6.01 -7.05 8.60
CA PHE A 45 4.65 -6.56 8.38
C PHE A 45 4.46 -5.18 8.99
N GLY A 46 3.30 -4.60 8.74
CA GLY A 46 2.83 -3.47 9.50
C GLY A 46 1.36 -3.16 9.26
N VAL A 47 0.80 -2.47 10.24
CA VAL A 47 -0.58 -1.97 10.23
C VAL A 47 -0.54 -0.51 10.62
N GLY A 48 -1.23 0.32 9.85
CA GLY A 48 -1.39 1.75 10.13
C GLY A 48 -2.87 2.09 10.19
N TRP A 49 -3.24 3.01 11.08
CA TRP A 49 -4.63 3.45 11.25
C TRP A 49 -4.70 4.89 11.72
N TYR A 50 -5.88 5.48 11.59
CA TYR A 50 -6.19 6.82 12.04
C TYR A 50 -7.13 6.78 13.26
N HIS A 51 -6.96 7.74 14.18
CA HIS A 51 -7.89 7.87 15.30
C HIS A 51 -9.27 8.33 14.79
N SER A 52 -10.34 7.79 15.37
CA SER A 52 -11.70 8.01 14.86
C SER A 52 -12.29 9.39 15.19
N GLN A 53 -11.73 10.11 16.15
CA GLN A 53 -12.29 11.34 16.70
C GLN A 53 -11.46 12.60 16.47
N GLU A 54 -10.23 12.47 15.99
CA GLU A 54 -9.31 13.58 15.85
C GLU A 54 -8.60 13.54 14.49
N ASP A 55 -8.39 14.69 13.90
CA ASP A 55 -7.54 14.87 12.72
C ASP A 55 -6.07 14.77 13.13
N THR A 56 -5.64 13.56 13.47
CA THR A 56 -4.33 13.28 14.02
C THR A 56 -3.44 12.55 13.03
N LYS A 57 -2.14 12.58 13.33
CA LYS A 57 -1.17 11.74 12.61
C LYS A 57 -1.56 10.27 12.77
N PRO A 58 -1.45 9.47 11.69
CA PRO A 58 -1.73 8.03 11.79
C PRO A 58 -0.74 7.36 12.74
N PHE A 59 -1.21 6.31 13.41
CA PHE A 59 -0.34 5.41 14.15
C PHE A 59 0.12 4.28 13.24
N THR A 60 1.35 3.78 13.42
CA THR A 60 1.86 2.61 12.72
C THR A 60 2.45 1.61 13.71
N TYR A 61 1.99 0.37 13.63
CA TYR A 61 2.58 -0.77 14.31
C TYR A 61 3.29 -1.64 13.28
N LYS A 62 4.60 -1.83 13.42
CA LYS A 62 5.44 -2.56 12.45
C LYS A 62 6.34 -3.54 13.18
N ASN A 63 6.68 -4.64 12.51
CA ASN A 63 7.66 -5.60 12.99
C ASN A 63 8.40 -6.23 11.81
N THR A 64 9.65 -6.66 12.02
CA THR A 64 10.46 -7.41 11.05
C THR A 64 10.18 -8.91 11.09
N LEU A 65 9.44 -9.40 12.09
CA LEU A 65 8.98 -10.78 12.19
C LEU A 65 7.83 -11.07 11.20
N PRO A 66 7.58 -12.33 10.87
CA PRO A 66 6.34 -12.73 10.21
C PRO A 66 5.11 -12.31 11.04
N ILE A 67 4.05 -11.84 10.37
CA ILE A 67 2.83 -11.35 11.05
C ILE A 67 2.20 -12.38 12.00
N TRP A 68 2.26 -13.68 11.66
CA TRP A 68 1.72 -14.76 12.47
C TRP A 68 2.55 -15.08 13.73
N ASN A 69 3.77 -14.56 13.83
CA ASN A 69 4.66 -14.72 14.99
C ASN A 69 4.57 -13.55 15.97
N ASP A 70 3.85 -12.49 15.66
CA ASP A 70 3.72 -11.34 16.55
C ASP A 70 2.75 -11.65 17.69
N ILE A 71 3.30 -11.69 18.92
CA ILE A 71 2.52 -12.04 20.12
C ILE A 71 1.62 -10.91 20.63
N ASN A 72 1.86 -9.67 20.22
CA ASN A 72 1.12 -8.50 20.67
C ASN A 72 -0.05 -8.16 19.73
N LEU A 73 0.09 -8.43 18.45
CA LEU A 73 -0.89 -8.07 17.42
C LEU A 73 -2.29 -8.64 17.70
N PRO A 74 -2.47 -9.90 18.16
CA PRO A 74 -3.80 -10.42 18.47
C PRO A 74 -4.54 -9.63 19.57
N SER A 75 -3.80 -9.20 20.61
CA SER A 75 -4.38 -8.39 21.68
C SER A 75 -4.65 -6.96 21.22
N LEU A 76 -3.71 -6.33 20.55
CA LEU A 76 -3.83 -5.00 19.98
C LEU A 76 -5.04 -4.90 19.04
N SER A 77 -5.22 -5.90 18.18
CA SER A 77 -6.27 -5.92 17.15
C SER A 77 -7.68 -5.91 17.72
N ARG A 78 -7.89 -6.40 18.94
CA ARG A 78 -9.19 -6.38 19.63
C ARG A 78 -9.57 -5.01 20.18
N TYR A 79 -8.57 -4.17 20.50
CA TYR A 79 -8.79 -2.87 21.12
C TYR A 79 -8.75 -1.70 20.15
N VAL A 80 -8.07 -1.87 19.01
CA VAL A 80 -7.96 -0.81 18.01
C VAL A 80 -9.15 -0.86 17.07
N GLU A 81 -9.93 0.22 17.05
CA GLU A 81 -10.99 0.48 16.07
C GLU A 81 -10.65 1.69 15.23
N SER A 82 -10.90 1.63 13.92
CA SER A 82 -10.64 2.73 13.01
C SER A 82 -11.58 2.71 11.81
N LYS A 83 -11.79 3.89 11.23
CA LYS A 83 -12.48 4.09 9.96
C LYS A 83 -11.55 3.89 8.75
N CYS A 84 -10.25 4.02 8.94
CA CYS A 84 -9.27 3.92 7.87
C CYS A 84 -8.04 3.15 8.35
N VAL A 85 -7.76 2.03 7.67
CA VAL A 85 -6.67 1.10 8.01
C VAL A 85 -5.90 0.73 6.77
N LEU A 86 -4.57 0.77 6.83
CA LEU A 86 -3.68 0.21 5.82
C LEU A 86 -2.81 -0.87 6.46
N ALA A 87 -2.78 -2.06 5.88
CA ALA A 87 -1.98 -3.18 6.37
C ALA A 87 -1.16 -3.84 5.26
N TYR A 88 -0.03 -4.40 5.63
CA TYR A 88 0.95 -4.90 4.69
C TYR A 88 1.75 -6.05 5.26
N VAL A 89 2.02 -7.08 4.44
CA VAL A 89 2.95 -8.17 4.75
C VAL A 89 4.03 -8.25 3.69
N ARG A 90 5.26 -8.37 4.14
CA ARG A 90 6.46 -8.22 3.32
C ARG A 90 7.04 -9.56 2.88
N SER A 91 7.40 -9.62 1.60
CA SER A 91 8.36 -10.56 1.05
C SER A 91 9.53 -9.73 0.48
N ALA A 92 10.68 -9.78 1.12
CA ALA A 92 11.85 -8.99 0.72
C ALA A 92 12.43 -9.50 -0.60
N THR A 93 12.86 -8.58 -1.45
CA THR A 93 13.68 -8.95 -2.60
C THR A 93 15.02 -9.50 -2.12
N PRO A 94 15.54 -10.59 -2.71
CA PRO A 94 16.84 -11.14 -2.33
C PRO A 94 17.93 -10.06 -2.26
N GLY A 95 18.69 -10.04 -1.18
CA GLY A 95 19.74 -9.04 -0.92
C GLY A 95 19.27 -7.74 -0.24
N GLN A 96 17.98 -7.59 0.06
CA GLN A 96 17.49 -6.50 0.90
C GLN A 96 17.57 -6.88 2.38
N ALA A 97 17.95 -5.90 3.22
CA ALA A 97 18.00 -6.09 4.67
C ALA A 97 16.60 -6.27 5.26
N LEU A 98 16.49 -7.13 6.27
CA LEU A 98 15.35 -7.19 7.18
C LEU A 98 15.49 -6.03 8.17
N ASP A 99 14.96 -4.88 7.81
CA ASP A 99 15.06 -3.64 8.56
C ASP A 99 13.67 -3.06 8.79
N PHE A 100 13.48 -2.48 9.96
CA PHE A 100 12.24 -1.80 10.35
C PHE A 100 11.92 -0.62 9.42
N ALA A 101 12.94 0.09 8.93
CA ALA A 101 12.78 1.17 7.96
C ALA A 101 12.22 0.68 6.61
N ASN A 102 12.39 -0.61 6.28
CA ASN A 102 11.86 -1.23 5.07
C ASN A 102 10.44 -1.80 5.25
N CYS A 103 9.89 -1.80 6.48
CA CYS A 103 8.53 -2.27 6.76
C CYS A 103 7.51 -1.16 6.52
N GLN A 104 6.44 -1.50 5.81
CA GLN A 104 5.33 -0.60 5.53
C GLN A 104 4.18 -0.84 6.54
N PRO A 105 3.24 0.14 6.73
CA PRO A 105 3.10 1.40 6.01
C PRO A 105 4.23 2.38 6.27
N PHE A 106 4.62 3.13 5.22
CA PHE A 106 5.35 4.37 5.41
C PHE A 106 4.38 5.47 5.79
N ASN A 107 4.84 6.47 6.54
CA ASN A 107 4.01 7.59 6.92
C ASN A 107 4.78 8.92 6.85
N ASP A 108 4.11 9.97 6.48
CA ASP A 108 4.59 11.35 6.56
C ASP A 108 3.42 12.27 6.90
N GLN A 109 3.55 13.06 7.97
CA GLN A 109 2.48 13.90 8.50
C GLN A 109 1.17 13.11 8.68
N GLN A 110 0.14 13.37 7.86
CA GLN A 110 -1.16 12.71 7.90
C GLN A 110 -1.29 11.56 6.90
N LEU A 111 -0.26 11.28 6.11
CA LEU A 111 -0.33 10.26 5.07
C LEU A 111 0.17 8.90 5.54
N LEU A 112 -0.55 7.85 5.19
CA LEU A 112 -0.10 6.46 5.19
C LEU A 112 0.07 5.98 3.76
N PHE A 113 1.08 5.14 3.51
CA PHE A 113 1.41 4.61 2.20
C PHE A 113 1.84 3.15 2.26
N ILE A 114 1.28 2.33 1.40
CA ILE A 114 1.68 0.93 1.15
C ILE A 114 1.85 0.68 -0.35
N HIS A 115 2.79 -0.19 -0.68
CA HIS A 115 3.14 -0.54 -2.06
C HIS A 115 3.42 -2.04 -2.20
N ASN A 116 2.74 -2.69 -3.12
CA ASN A 116 3.04 -4.04 -3.60
C ASN A 116 3.45 -3.97 -5.06
N GLY A 117 4.72 -4.13 -5.32
CA GLY A 117 5.31 -4.05 -6.65
C GLY A 117 6.82 -4.15 -6.58
N ARG A 118 7.46 -3.85 -7.69
CA ARG A 118 8.92 -3.82 -7.77
C ARG A 118 9.40 -2.95 -8.92
N ILE A 119 10.59 -2.38 -8.77
CA ILE A 119 11.41 -1.89 -9.87
C ILE A 119 12.54 -2.89 -10.08
N GLU A 120 12.66 -3.39 -11.30
CA GLU A 120 13.68 -4.39 -11.64
C GLU A 120 15.09 -3.85 -11.38
N ASN A 121 15.92 -4.65 -10.66
CA ASN A 121 17.28 -4.29 -10.31
C ASN A 121 17.40 -2.86 -9.73
N PHE A 122 16.44 -2.44 -8.90
CA PHE A 122 16.25 -1.08 -8.44
C PHE A 122 17.54 -0.38 -8.01
N ARG A 123 18.38 -1.05 -7.22
CA ARG A 123 19.63 -0.48 -6.68
C ARG A 123 20.61 -0.08 -7.80
N GLN A 124 20.66 -0.86 -8.88
CA GLN A 124 21.56 -0.64 -10.02
C GLN A 124 20.94 0.30 -11.06
N THR A 125 19.62 0.38 -11.13
CA THR A 125 18.87 1.07 -12.19
C THR A 125 18.36 2.44 -11.76
N LEU A 126 17.21 2.48 -11.08
CA LEU A 126 16.48 3.74 -10.81
C LEU A 126 16.79 4.38 -9.45
N HIS A 127 17.46 3.70 -8.52
CA HIS A 127 17.74 4.21 -7.18
C HIS A 127 18.35 5.63 -7.19
N ARG A 128 19.48 5.82 -7.87
CA ARG A 128 20.13 7.13 -7.95
C ARG A 128 19.32 8.13 -8.78
N LYS A 129 18.59 7.65 -9.78
CA LYS A 129 17.80 8.51 -10.67
C LYS A 129 16.62 9.13 -9.94
N ILE A 130 15.90 8.33 -9.17
CA ILE A 130 14.81 8.84 -8.35
C ILE A 130 15.36 9.84 -7.31
N ARG A 131 16.40 9.48 -6.57
CA ARG A 131 17.01 10.38 -5.59
C ARG A 131 17.45 11.71 -6.19
N SER A 132 18.00 11.72 -7.40
CA SER A 132 18.44 12.95 -8.05
C SER A 132 17.32 13.87 -8.54
N THR A 133 16.06 13.44 -8.52
CA THR A 133 14.89 14.27 -8.82
C THR A 133 14.23 14.86 -7.60
N LEU A 134 14.60 14.40 -6.40
CA LEU A 134 14.04 14.89 -5.14
C LEU A 134 14.77 16.15 -4.68
N THR A 135 14.03 17.05 -4.05
CA THR A 135 14.63 18.13 -3.24
C THR A 135 15.19 17.52 -1.95
N GLU A 136 16.07 18.25 -1.26
CA GLU A 136 16.72 17.82 -0.03
C GLU A 136 15.71 17.34 1.00
N ASP A 137 14.61 18.11 1.22
CA ASP A 137 13.54 17.77 2.17
C ASP A 137 12.92 16.38 1.97
N PHE A 138 12.79 15.93 0.71
CA PHE A 138 12.23 14.60 0.41
C PHE A 138 13.31 13.52 0.32
N TYR A 139 14.54 13.90 -0.03
CA TYR A 139 15.68 13.00 -0.01
C TYR A 139 15.99 12.53 1.41
N GLU A 140 15.99 13.43 2.40
CA GLU A 140 16.26 13.14 3.81
C GLU A 140 15.17 12.28 4.47
N LYS A 141 13.97 12.24 3.92
CA LYS A 141 12.89 11.38 4.42
C LYS A 141 13.11 9.89 4.13
N ILE A 142 14.03 9.54 3.24
CA ILE A 142 14.32 8.15 2.88
C ILE A 142 15.28 7.55 3.89
N ASN A 143 14.78 6.66 4.74
CA ASN A 143 15.54 5.98 5.80
C ASN A 143 15.98 4.57 5.40
N GLY A 144 15.22 3.89 4.55
CA GLY A 144 15.47 2.54 4.09
C GLY A 144 16.09 2.48 2.70
N SER A 145 15.99 1.33 2.08
CA SER A 145 16.64 1.04 0.79
C SER A 145 15.69 0.53 -0.29
N THR A 146 14.38 0.46 0.01
CA THR A 146 13.39 -0.12 -0.89
C THR A 146 12.98 0.85 -2.01
N ASP A 147 12.61 0.31 -3.16
CA ASP A 147 11.93 1.04 -4.23
C ASP A 147 10.62 1.67 -3.74
N SER A 148 9.90 0.97 -2.86
CA SER A 148 8.64 1.43 -2.25
C SER A 148 8.79 2.77 -1.53
N GLU A 149 9.82 2.94 -0.72
CA GLU A 149 10.07 4.19 0.00
C GLU A 149 10.48 5.32 -0.95
N HIS A 150 11.23 5.01 -2.00
CA HIS A 150 11.60 5.98 -3.03
C HIS A 150 10.39 6.42 -3.88
N ILE A 151 9.45 5.51 -4.17
CA ILE A 151 8.18 5.85 -4.80
C ILE A 151 7.35 6.75 -3.88
N PHE A 152 7.36 6.47 -2.56
CA PHE A 152 6.68 7.33 -1.58
C PHE A 152 7.30 8.73 -1.52
N ALA A 153 8.62 8.86 -1.51
CA ALA A 153 9.30 10.16 -1.55
C ALA A 153 8.96 10.95 -2.83
N LEU A 154 8.90 10.28 -3.99
CA LEU A 154 8.41 10.88 -5.23
C LEU A 154 6.97 11.38 -5.10
N LEU A 155 6.08 10.57 -4.53
CA LEU A 155 4.68 10.94 -4.30
C LEU A 155 4.57 12.16 -3.41
N LEU A 156 5.30 12.20 -2.29
CA LEU A 156 5.33 13.36 -1.38
C LEU A 156 5.79 14.64 -2.10
N SER A 157 6.83 14.53 -2.93
CA SER A 157 7.29 15.64 -3.76
C SER A 157 6.19 16.12 -4.72
N GLN A 158 5.45 15.21 -5.35
CA GLN A 158 4.35 15.58 -6.25
C GLN A 158 3.15 16.18 -5.51
N ILE A 159 2.86 15.73 -4.29
CA ILE A 159 1.83 16.34 -3.43
C ILE A 159 2.22 17.77 -3.09
N GLN A 160 3.47 18.05 -2.72
CA GLN A 160 3.95 19.38 -2.40
C GLN A 160 3.89 20.32 -3.62
N ILE A 161 4.29 19.84 -4.79
CA ILE A 161 4.24 20.63 -6.04
C ILE A 161 2.78 20.95 -6.41
N ASN A 162 1.88 20.00 -6.21
CA ASN A 162 0.49 20.06 -6.64
C ASN A 162 -0.49 20.24 -5.45
N LYS A 163 -0.07 20.90 -4.38
CA LYS A 163 -0.84 21.04 -3.12
C LYS A 163 -2.27 21.58 -3.24
N HIS A 164 -2.61 22.23 -4.35
CA HIS A 164 -3.95 22.72 -4.64
C HIS A 164 -4.79 21.77 -5.53
N ARG A 165 -4.24 20.64 -5.93
CA ARG A 165 -4.93 19.62 -6.74
C ARG A 165 -5.33 18.42 -5.88
N PRO A 166 -6.39 17.68 -6.26
CA PRO A 166 -6.72 16.42 -5.62
C PRO A 166 -5.53 15.45 -5.59
N LEU A 167 -5.36 14.70 -4.50
CA LEU A 167 -4.22 13.79 -4.27
C LEU A 167 -4.03 12.75 -5.39
N LYS A 168 -5.10 12.32 -6.07
CA LYS A 168 -5.03 11.41 -7.21
C LYS A 168 -4.13 11.91 -8.35
N TYR A 169 -4.03 13.23 -8.52
CA TYR A 169 -3.14 13.83 -9.54
C TYR A 169 -1.66 13.65 -9.18
N ALA A 170 -1.33 13.73 -7.89
CA ALA A 170 0.03 13.48 -7.45
C ALA A 170 0.43 12.02 -7.72
N LEU A 171 -0.45 11.05 -7.45
CA LEU A 171 -0.21 9.65 -7.80
C LEU A 171 -0.05 9.47 -9.32
N ARG A 172 -0.95 10.03 -10.12
CA ARG A 172 -0.85 9.98 -11.59
C ARG A 172 0.51 10.50 -12.08
N THR A 173 0.93 11.67 -11.61
CA THR A 173 2.22 12.25 -12.00
C THR A 173 3.39 11.38 -11.56
N THR A 174 3.34 10.83 -10.35
CA THR A 174 4.36 9.89 -9.84
C THR A 174 4.48 8.66 -10.74
N LEU A 175 3.35 8.04 -11.12
CA LEU A 175 3.35 6.85 -11.99
C LEU A 175 3.81 7.15 -13.41
N LEU A 176 3.43 8.31 -13.97
CA LEU A 176 3.93 8.75 -15.28
C LEU A 176 5.43 9.01 -15.24
N THR A 177 5.95 9.64 -14.19
CA THR A 177 7.40 9.82 -13.98
C THR A 177 8.12 8.46 -13.91
N LEU A 178 7.54 7.50 -13.16
CA LEU A 178 8.09 6.15 -13.08
C LEU A 178 8.08 5.45 -14.45
N LEU A 179 6.98 5.59 -15.22
CA LEU A 179 6.87 5.05 -16.57
C LEU A 179 7.93 5.61 -17.51
N GLU A 180 8.15 6.93 -17.50
CA GLU A 180 9.18 7.59 -18.31
C GLU A 180 10.59 7.12 -17.94
N MET A 181 10.88 7.03 -16.62
CA MET A 181 12.17 6.50 -16.15
C MET A 181 12.34 5.03 -16.56
N ALA A 182 11.31 4.19 -16.38
CA ALA A 182 11.35 2.79 -16.74
C ALA A 182 11.64 2.60 -18.25
N LYS A 183 10.96 3.36 -19.11
CA LYS A 183 11.22 3.37 -20.57
C LYS A 183 12.64 3.83 -20.90
N ARG A 184 13.08 4.94 -20.30
CA ARG A 184 14.40 5.53 -20.57
C ARG A 184 15.55 4.60 -20.19
N TYR A 185 15.40 3.85 -19.10
CA TYR A 185 16.43 2.97 -18.56
C TYR A 185 16.20 1.50 -18.88
N GLN A 186 15.15 1.19 -19.67
CA GLN A 186 14.80 -0.17 -20.11
C GLN A 186 14.65 -1.15 -18.95
N VAL A 187 13.89 -0.75 -17.92
CA VAL A 187 13.62 -1.56 -16.74
C VAL A 187 12.12 -1.79 -16.57
N GLU A 188 11.75 -2.95 -16.04
CA GLU A 188 10.38 -3.23 -15.68
C GLU A 188 10.05 -2.61 -14.31
N ALA A 189 8.83 -2.08 -14.20
CA ALA A 189 8.30 -1.56 -12.95
C ALA A 189 6.83 -1.93 -12.79
N SER A 190 6.45 -2.29 -11.57
CA SER A 190 5.05 -2.46 -11.17
C SER A 190 4.80 -1.75 -9.84
N ALA A 191 3.61 -1.14 -9.69
CA ALA A 191 3.28 -0.37 -8.51
C ALA A 191 1.78 -0.43 -8.20
N ASN A 192 1.37 -1.44 -7.44
CA ASN A 192 0.10 -1.40 -6.72
C ASN A 192 0.32 -0.58 -5.45
N VAL A 193 -0.02 0.68 -5.51
CA VAL A 193 0.08 1.63 -4.41
C VAL A 193 -1.29 1.79 -3.77
N VAL A 194 -1.36 1.90 -2.46
CA VAL A 194 -2.49 2.49 -1.76
C VAL A 194 -1.97 3.50 -0.74
N PHE A 195 -2.55 4.69 -0.72
CA PHE A 195 -2.26 5.68 0.31
C PHE A 195 -3.54 6.38 0.76
N SER A 196 -3.49 6.97 1.95
CA SER A 196 -4.62 7.63 2.59
C SER A 196 -4.17 8.84 3.39
N ASP A 197 -5.08 9.79 3.54
CA ASP A 197 -5.02 10.92 4.49
C ASP A 197 -5.97 10.71 5.68
N GLY A 198 -6.57 9.52 5.81
CA GLY A 198 -7.57 9.18 6.83
C GLY A 198 -9.00 9.33 6.37
N HIS A 199 -9.27 10.10 5.30
CA HIS A 199 -10.60 10.41 4.78
C HIS A 199 -10.91 9.74 3.45
N ARG A 200 -9.88 9.34 2.69
CA ARG A 200 -10.01 8.71 1.38
C ARG A 200 -8.93 7.67 1.14
N LEU A 201 -9.18 6.74 0.22
CA LEU A 201 -8.15 5.84 -0.30
C LEU A 201 -7.87 6.20 -1.75
N ILE A 202 -6.59 6.30 -2.08
CA ILE A 202 -6.16 6.46 -3.47
C ILE A 202 -5.22 5.31 -3.78
N ALA A 203 -5.61 4.52 -4.80
CA ALA A 203 -4.87 3.33 -5.17
C ALA A 203 -4.50 3.34 -6.66
N SER A 204 -3.50 2.54 -7.01
CA SER A 204 -3.17 2.22 -8.39
C SER A 204 -2.96 0.73 -8.57
N ARG A 205 -3.32 0.23 -9.74
CA ARG A 205 -2.82 -1.02 -10.30
C ARG A 205 -2.01 -0.69 -11.54
N PHE A 206 -0.67 -0.68 -11.40
CA PHE A 206 0.23 -0.16 -12.43
C PHE A 206 1.31 -1.16 -12.78
N THR A 207 1.63 -1.24 -14.08
CA THR A 207 2.79 -1.99 -14.59
C THR A 207 3.28 -1.42 -15.92
N THR A 208 4.58 -1.51 -16.15
CA THR A 208 5.18 -1.24 -17.47
C THR A 208 5.14 -2.46 -18.39
N THR A 209 4.97 -3.66 -17.82
CA THR A 209 4.92 -4.94 -18.55
C THR A 209 3.81 -5.80 -17.94
N SER A 210 2.78 -6.13 -18.73
CA SER A 210 1.66 -6.99 -18.29
C SER A 210 2.12 -8.44 -18.06
N PRO A 211 1.55 -9.15 -17.06
CA PRO A 211 0.46 -8.72 -16.20
C PRO A 211 0.92 -7.96 -14.94
N ALA A 212 0.13 -6.95 -14.55
CA ALA A 212 0.30 -6.29 -13.25
C ALA A 212 -0.01 -7.25 -12.10
N PRO A 213 0.62 -7.09 -10.91
CA PRO A 213 0.19 -7.80 -9.71
C PRO A 213 -1.31 -7.63 -9.44
N SER A 214 -1.93 -8.65 -8.83
CA SER A 214 -3.36 -8.61 -8.53
C SER A 214 -3.72 -7.49 -7.55
N LEU A 215 -4.87 -6.87 -7.77
CA LEU A 215 -5.49 -5.89 -6.88
C LEU A 215 -6.99 -5.93 -7.11
N TYR A 216 -7.73 -6.00 -6.03
CA TYR A 216 -9.21 -6.06 -6.02
C TYR A 216 -9.78 -5.03 -5.08
N TRP A 217 -11.04 -4.67 -5.31
CA TRP A 217 -11.83 -3.93 -4.34
C TRP A 217 -13.22 -4.55 -4.18
N ILE A 218 -13.81 -4.34 -3.00
CA ILE A 218 -15.22 -4.62 -2.71
C ILE A 218 -15.80 -3.43 -1.98
N ARG A 219 -17.09 -3.12 -2.25
CA ARG A 219 -17.81 -2.02 -1.63
C ARG A 219 -19.09 -2.56 -1.00
N ASP A 220 -19.41 -2.06 0.19
CA ASP A 220 -20.69 -2.24 0.87
C ASP A 220 -21.13 -3.71 0.98
N ASP A 221 -20.18 -4.59 1.34
CA ASP A 221 -20.47 -6.00 1.59
C ASP A 221 -21.22 -6.20 2.91
N LEU A 222 -22.00 -7.26 3.03
CA LEU A 222 -22.76 -7.59 4.26
C LEU A 222 -21.85 -7.74 5.48
N THR A 223 -20.63 -8.22 5.31
CA THR A 223 -19.64 -8.34 6.39
C THR A 223 -19.04 -7.00 6.79
N PHE A 224 -18.91 -6.09 5.82
CA PHE A 224 -18.35 -4.76 6.00
C PHE A 224 -19.27 -3.70 5.37
N PRO A 225 -20.42 -3.42 5.97
CA PRO A 225 -21.37 -2.46 5.44
C PRO A 225 -20.82 -1.03 5.48
N LYS A 226 -21.22 -0.20 4.51
CA LYS A 226 -20.79 1.20 4.37
C LYS A 226 -19.27 1.34 4.38
N SER A 227 -18.59 0.50 3.60
CA SER A 227 -17.14 0.52 3.52
C SER A 227 -16.63 0.08 2.14
N VAL A 228 -15.36 0.36 1.92
CA VAL A 228 -14.56 -0.17 0.81
C VAL A 228 -13.33 -0.86 1.35
N ILE A 229 -13.05 -2.04 0.81
CA ILE A 229 -11.80 -2.75 1.03
C ILE A 229 -11.05 -2.84 -0.30
N ILE A 230 -9.77 -2.49 -0.29
CA ILE A 230 -8.84 -2.73 -1.40
C ILE A 230 -7.82 -3.75 -0.91
N ALA A 231 -7.63 -4.84 -1.64
CA ALA A 231 -6.73 -5.92 -1.23
C ALA A 231 -6.00 -6.57 -2.41
N SER A 232 -4.83 -7.13 -2.15
CA SER A 232 -4.08 -7.91 -3.15
C SER A 232 -4.84 -9.13 -3.62
N GLU A 233 -5.61 -9.77 -2.74
CA GLU A 233 -6.45 -10.93 -3.00
C GLU A 233 -7.77 -10.79 -2.24
N PRO A 234 -8.90 -11.34 -2.75
CA PRO A 234 -10.15 -11.42 -2.00
C PRO A 234 -9.98 -12.03 -0.60
N LEU A 235 -10.51 -11.35 0.41
CA LEU A 235 -10.38 -11.80 1.82
C LEU A 235 -11.42 -12.87 2.21
N PHE A 236 -12.54 -12.90 1.51
CA PHE A 236 -13.69 -13.78 1.73
C PHE A 236 -14.50 -13.90 0.44
N ALA A 237 -15.46 -14.82 0.40
CA ALA A 237 -16.39 -14.95 -0.72
C ALA A 237 -17.30 -13.73 -0.81
N GLY A 238 -17.31 -13.04 -1.96
CA GLY A 238 -18.07 -11.81 -2.17
C GLY A 238 -17.93 -11.29 -3.60
N ASN A 239 -18.57 -10.15 -3.87
CA ASN A 239 -18.57 -9.52 -5.19
C ASN A 239 -17.33 -8.63 -5.40
N TRP A 240 -16.17 -9.22 -5.27
CA TRP A 240 -14.91 -8.53 -5.52
C TRP A 240 -14.73 -8.15 -6.98
N THR A 241 -14.31 -6.93 -7.21
CA THR A 241 -14.02 -6.41 -8.54
C THR A 241 -12.52 -6.29 -8.72
N ALA A 242 -11.97 -6.90 -9.78
CA ALA A 242 -10.57 -6.73 -10.13
C ALA A 242 -10.32 -5.30 -10.62
N CYS A 243 -9.33 -4.62 -10.06
CA CYS A 243 -8.90 -3.32 -10.54
C CYS A 243 -8.33 -3.45 -11.96
N PRO A 244 -8.73 -2.61 -12.93
CA PRO A 244 -8.14 -2.63 -14.26
C PRO A 244 -6.62 -2.34 -14.22
N GLU A 245 -5.86 -2.93 -15.10
CA GLU A 245 -4.44 -2.58 -15.25
C GLU A 245 -4.27 -1.13 -15.69
N ASN A 246 -3.22 -0.49 -15.20
CA ASN A 246 -2.86 0.88 -15.50
C ASN A 246 -4.02 1.84 -15.19
N SER A 247 -4.60 1.69 -14.00
CA SER A 247 -5.67 2.52 -13.48
C SER A 247 -5.36 3.11 -12.12
N ILE A 248 -6.03 4.23 -11.81
CA ILE A 248 -6.10 4.85 -10.49
C ILE A 248 -7.52 4.64 -9.98
N ILE A 249 -7.62 4.19 -8.75
CA ILE A 249 -8.86 4.01 -8.00
C ILE A 249 -8.89 5.08 -6.91
N ASN A 250 -9.90 5.93 -6.92
CA ASN A 250 -10.13 6.94 -5.90
C ASN A 250 -11.40 6.60 -5.13
N VAL A 251 -11.29 6.45 -3.83
CA VAL A 251 -12.38 6.18 -2.90
C VAL A 251 -12.53 7.39 -1.99
N GLU A 252 -13.67 8.05 -2.07
CA GLU A 252 -14.00 9.19 -1.23
C GLU A 252 -14.57 8.75 0.13
N GLU A 253 -14.73 9.69 1.07
CA GLU A 253 -15.20 9.41 2.44
C GLU A 253 -16.59 8.77 2.50
N ASP A 254 -17.46 9.03 1.54
CA ASP A 254 -18.77 8.42 1.37
C ASP A 254 -18.73 7.03 0.72
N CYS A 255 -17.52 6.48 0.54
CA CYS A 255 -17.27 5.20 -0.11
C CYS A 255 -17.62 5.19 -1.61
N ASP A 256 -17.75 6.35 -2.26
CA ASP A 256 -17.87 6.39 -3.72
C ASP A 256 -16.53 6.04 -4.39
N ILE A 257 -16.61 5.23 -5.46
CA ILE A 257 -15.41 4.69 -6.13
C ILE A 257 -15.35 5.23 -7.56
N GLN A 258 -14.26 5.90 -7.87
CA GLN A 258 -13.96 6.38 -9.21
C GLN A 258 -12.74 5.65 -9.75
N VAL A 259 -12.83 5.11 -10.97
CA VAL A 259 -11.73 4.40 -11.63
C VAL A 259 -11.36 5.14 -12.91
N GLU A 260 -10.08 5.51 -13.02
CA GLU A 260 -9.57 6.28 -14.17
C GLU A 260 -8.32 5.58 -14.74
N LYS A 261 -8.13 5.61 -16.06
CA LYS A 261 -6.86 5.19 -16.69
C LYS A 261 -5.73 6.17 -16.37
N ILE A 262 -4.51 5.62 -16.22
CA ILE A 262 -3.26 6.38 -16.06
C ILE A 262 -2.85 7.03 -17.38
#